data_110a95472833bfa9728df631a63a49bb
#
_entry.id   110a95472833bfa9728df631a63a49bb
#
_cell.length_a   1.000
_cell.length_b   1.000
_cell.length_c   1.000
_cell.angle_alpha   90.00
_cell.angle_beta   90.00
_cell.angle_gamma   90.00
#
_symmetry.space_group_name_H-M   'P 1'
#
loop_
_entity.id
_entity.type
_entity.pdbx_description
1 polymer ?
#
loop_
_entity_poly.entity_id
_entity_poly.type
_entity_poly.pdbx_seq_one_letter_code
_entity_poly.pdbx_strand_id
1 'polypeptide(L)'
;MAYDYFAPKPGRLGVLPNLLVGRCAAAIGDSGDTTYSFGGHPARCYVSRAVVSAGTVPASTGGTIVGVLQKYDASADAAVALTSSVDLEALTAKEGTAVSLLASLSEAQRTLDAGDTLQFVVTTDSSVTTAAVDLNVNVELFVLE
;
A
#
# COMPACT_ATOMS: atom_id res chain seq x y z
N MET A 1 23.18 25.16 14.94
CA MET A 1 21.74 25.44 14.96
C MET A 1 20.99 24.18 14.65
N ALA A 2 20.27 23.72 15.63
CA ALA A 2 19.42 22.58 15.38
C ALA A 2 18.40 22.97 14.32
N TYR A 3 18.52 22.40 13.16
CA TYR A 3 17.46 22.45 12.22
C TYR A 3 16.41 21.49 12.68
N ASP A 4 15.37 22.08 13.06
CA ASP A 4 14.16 21.33 13.20
C ASP A 4 13.66 20.98 11.80
N TYR A 5 14.28 19.96 11.22
CA TYR A 5 13.86 19.41 9.96
C TYR A 5 12.40 18.96 10.00
N PHE A 6 11.91 18.79 11.20
CA PHE A 6 10.63 18.24 11.49
C PHE A 6 9.63 19.27 11.98
N ALA A 7 10.08 20.48 12.31
CA ALA A 7 9.15 21.53 12.68
C ALA A 7 8.63 22.26 11.45
N PRO A 8 7.31 22.45 11.36
CA PRO A 8 6.73 23.27 10.32
C PRO A 8 7.28 24.70 10.43
N LYS A 9 7.85 25.17 9.34
CA LYS A 9 8.23 26.59 9.27
C LYS A 9 6.99 27.43 9.17
N PRO A 10 6.94 28.59 9.85
CA PRO A 10 5.84 29.51 9.69
C PRO A 10 5.57 29.79 8.21
N GLY A 11 4.32 29.69 7.77
CA GLY A 11 3.91 29.89 6.39
C GLY A 11 4.11 28.69 5.46
N ARG A 12 4.62 27.59 5.94
CA ARG A 12 4.59 26.31 5.23
C ARG A 12 3.65 25.36 5.95
N LEU A 13 2.79 24.71 5.18
CA LEU A 13 2.17 23.49 5.65
C LEU A 13 3.28 22.53 6.01
N GLY A 14 3.47 22.30 7.29
CA GLY A 14 4.44 21.35 7.79
C GLY A 14 3.95 19.97 7.54
N VAL A 15 4.20 19.50 6.35
CA VAL A 15 3.78 18.16 5.96
C VAL A 15 4.96 17.26 6.21
N LEU A 16 4.95 16.58 7.33
CA LEU A 16 5.85 15.47 7.58
C LEU A 16 5.26 14.22 6.95
N PRO A 17 6.05 13.48 6.18
CA PRO A 17 5.61 12.19 5.70
C PRO A 17 5.43 11.24 6.89
N ASN A 18 4.26 10.63 6.96
CA ASN A 18 4.00 9.50 7.84
C ASN A 18 4.15 8.21 7.05
N LEU A 19 4.80 7.24 7.64
CA LEU A 19 4.92 5.92 7.07
C LEU A 19 3.88 5.00 7.70
N LEU A 20 2.97 4.50 6.89
CA LEU A 20 2.08 3.42 7.28
C LEU A 20 2.68 2.09 6.80
N VAL A 21 2.97 1.21 7.74
CA VAL A 21 3.46 -0.13 7.44
C VAL A 21 2.28 -1.10 7.47
N GLY A 22 1.91 -1.59 6.30
CA GLY A 22 0.91 -2.63 6.16
C GLY A 22 1.56 -4.01 6.15
N ARG A 23 1.30 -4.83 7.15
CA ARG A 23 1.79 -6.20 7.22
C ARG A 23 0.72 -7.17 6.70
N CYS A 24 1.07 -7.93 5.70
CA CYS A 24 0.24 -9.00 5.16
C CYS A 24 0.48 -10.29 5.94
N ALA A 25 -0.14 -10.40 7.11
CA ALA A 25 0.16 -11.48 8.05
C ALA A 25 -0.54 -12.80 7.72
N ALA A 26 -1.69 -12.74 7.06
CA ALA A 26 -2.41 -13.94 6.66
C ALA A 26 -1.82 -14.55 5.39
N ALA A 27 -1.96 -15.84 5.23
CA ALA A 27 -1.51 -16.52 4.03
C ALA A 27 -2.30 -16.06 2.79
N ILE A 28 -1.60 -15.95 1.67
CA ILE A 28 -2.23 -15.72 0.36
C ILE A 28 -3.03 -16.96 0.00
N GLY A 29 -4.28 -16.76 -0.41
CA GLY A 29 -5.13 -17.87 -0.86
C GLY A 29 -4.66 -18.48 -2.19
N ASP A 30 -4.99 -19.75 -2.40
CA ASP A 30 -4.59 -20.49 -3.61
C ASP A 30 -5.29 -20.03 -4.89
N SER A 31 -6.41 -19.31 -4.75
CA SER A 31 -7.13 -18.75 -5.90
C SER A 31 -7.98 -17.56 -5.46
N GLY A 32 -8.18 -16.63 -6.37
CA GLY A 32 -8.97 -15.43 -6.14
C GLY A 32 -8.22 -14.38 -5.32
N ASP A 33 -8.98 -13.54 -4.66
CA ASP A 33 -8.45 -12.37 -3.96
C ASP A 33 -8.25 -12.62 -2.47
N THR A 34 -7.10 -12.20 -1.97
CA THR A 34 -6.82 -12.08 -0.53
C THR A 34 -6.64 -10.61 -0.21
N THR A 35 -7.52 -10.05 0.63
CA THR A 35 -7.49 -8.64 0.99
C THR A 35 -6.85 -8.45 2.36
N TYR A 36 -5.81 -7.64 2.41
CA TYR A 36 -5.18 -7.19 3.63
C TYR A 36 -5.58 -5.75 3.91
N SER A 37 -6.24 -5.52 5.04
CA SER A 37 -6.65 -4.19 5.45
C SER A 37 -5.68 -3.64 6.48
N PHE A 38 -5.15 -2.44 6.22
CA PHE A 38 -4.14 -1.81 7.08
C PHE A 38 -4.73 -0.75 8.01
N GLY A 39 -6.04 -0.57 7.95
CA GLY A 39 -6.68 0.52 8.64
C GLY A 39 -6.45 1.86 7.94
N GLY A 40 -6.83 2.92 8.61
CA GLY A 40 -6.74 4.29 8.10
C GLY A 40 -5.91 5.16 9.02
N HIS A 41 -5.83 6.42 8.66
CA HIS A 41 -5.24 7.46 9.47
C HIS A 41 -6.35 8.29 10.12
N PRO A 42 -6.21 8.73 11.37
CA PRO A 42 -7.24 9.53 12.04
C PRO A 42 -7.41 10.92 11.44
N ALA A 43 -6.41 11.42 10.73
CA ALA A 43 -6.46 12.69 10.00
C ALA A 43 -6.55 12.43 8.51
N ARG A 44 -7.03 13.44 7.78
CA ARG A 44 -7.05 13.42 6.32
C ARG A 44 -5.61 13.36 5.79
N CYS A 45 -5.33 12.42 4.89
CA CYS A 45 -3.99 12.15 4.39
C CYS A 45 -3.97 12.04 2.86
N TYR A 46 -2.82 12.33 2.28
CA TYR A 46 -2.54 12.17 0.87
C TYR A 46 -1.51 11.05 0.67
N VAL A 47 -1.82 10.09 -0.19
CA VAL A 47 -0.91 8.99 -0.52
C VAL A 47 0.10 9.47 -1.55
N SER A 48 1.39 9.45 -1.20
CA SER A 48 2.45 9.92 -2.10
C SER A 48 3.14 8.78 -2.83
N ARG A 49 3.45 7.71 -2.15
CA ARG A 49 4.08 6.54 -2.76
C ARG A 49 3.91 5.29 -1.91
N ALA A 50 4.18 4.15 -2.53
CA ALA A 50 4.17 2.85 -1.87
C ALA A 50 5.40 2.03 -2.27
N VAL A 51 5.84 1.18 -1.34
CA VAL A 51 6.93 0.22 -1.54
C VAL A 51 6.46 -1.13 -1.03
N VAL A 52 6.59 -2.15 -1.85
CA VAL A 52 6.28 -3.54 -1.49
C VAL A 52 7.57 -4.30 -1.26
N SER A 53 7.62 -5.10 -0.23
CA SER A 53 8.75 -5.97 0.09
C SER A 53 8.30 -7.31 0.64
N ALA A 54 9.08 -8.35 0.42
CA ALA A 54 8.86 -9.65 0.99
C ALA A 54 10.19 -10.25 1.50
N GLY A 55 10.16 -10.89 2.64
CA GLY A 55 11.31 -11.64 3.16
C GLY A 55 11.52 -12.91 2.36
N THR A 56 10.45 -13.62 2.06
CA THR A 56 10.40 -14.72 1.09
C THR A 56 9.38 -14.39 0.01
N VAL A 57 9.81 -14.43 -1.22
CA VAL A 57 8.97 -14.15 -2.40
C VAL A 57 8.01 -15.31 -2.62
N PRO A 58 6.71 -15.05 -2.79
CA PRO A 58 5.76 -16.11 -3.08
C PRO A 58 5.98 -16.69 -4.48
N ALA A 59 5.51 -17.89 -4.69
CA ALA A 59 5.51 -18.54 -6.00
C ALA A 59 4.21 -19.33 -6.20
N SER A 60 3.80 -19.45 -7.44
CA SER A 60 2.62 -20.21 -7.84
C SER A 60 2.94 -21.35 -8.81
N THR A 61 1.97 -22.23 -9.05
CA THR A 61 2.10 -23.34 -10.00
C THR A 61 1.76 -22.85 -11.41
N GLY A 62 2.63 -22.04 -12.00
CA GLY A 62 2.49 -21.61 -13.41
C GLY A 62 1.42 -20.53 -13.67
N GLY A 63 0.90 -19.95 -12.62
CA GLY A 63 0.01 -18.78 -12.69
C GLY A 63 0.73 -17.48 -12.36
N THR A 64 -0.02 -16.53 -11.80
CA THR A 64 0.50 -15.25 -11.33
C THR A 64 0.02 -14.95 -9.93
N ILE A 65 0.85 -14.26 -9.16
CA ILE A 65 0.48 -13.64 -7.89
C ILE A 65 0.74 -12.15 -8.00
N VAL A 66 -0.32 -11.37 -8.09
CA VAL A 66 -0.23 -9.92 -8.26
C VAL A 66 -0.87 -9.18 -7.11
N GLY A 67 -0.33 -8.04 -6.76
CA GLY A 67 -0.87 -7.18 -5.71
C GLY A 67 -1.25 -5.80 -6.22
N VAL A 68 -2.30 -5.23 -5.66
CA VAL A 68 -2.75 -3.86 -5.92
C VAL A 68 -3.01 -3.16 -4.60
N LEU A 69 -2.41 -1.98 -4.41
CA LEU A 69 -2.78 -1.10 -3.31
C LEU A 69 -4.03 -0.32 -3.71
N GLN A 70 -5.01 -0.31 -2.85
CA GLN A 70 -6.26 0.42 -3.06
C GLN A 70 -6.68 1.18 -1.80
N LYS A 71 -7.47 2.23 -2.01
CA LYS A 71 -8.21 2.90 -0.97
C LYS A 71 -9.62 2.31 -0.93
N TYR A 72 -10.10 2.00 0.27
CA TYR A 72 -11.51 1.76 0.50
C TYR A 72 -12.13 3.04 1.04
N ASP A 73 -13.00 3.63 0.26
CA ASP A 73 -13.75 4.83 0.63
C ASP A 73 -14.98 4.41 1.44
N ALA A 74 -14.96 4.70 2.71
CA ALA A 74 -16.02 4.31 3.64
C ALA A 74 -17.34 5.04 3.35
N SER A 75 -17.29 6.24 2.82
CA SER A 75 -18.49 7.03 2.51
C SER A 75 -19.18 6.57 1.24
N ALA A 76 -18.41 6.12 0.27
CA ALA A 76 -18.93 5.61 -1.01
C ALA A 76 -19.17 4.09 -1.01
N ASP A 77 -18.70 3.39 0.03
CA ASP A 77 -18.69 1.92 0.12
C ASP A 77 -18.05 1.28 -1.13
N ALA A 78 -16.89 1.82 -1.52
CA ALA A 78 -16.24 1.44 -2.76
C ALA A 78 -14.71 1.46 -2.63
N ALA A 79 -14.06 0.59 -3.38
CA ALA A 79 -12.61 0.55 -3.48
C ALA A 79 -12.10 1.29 -4.72
N VAL A 80 -11.01 2.01 -4.57
CA VAL A 80 -10.31 2.71 -5.65
C VAL A 80 -8.88 2.22 -5.71
N ALA A 81 -8.47 1.64 -6.83
CA ALA A 81 -7.10 1.24 -7.03
C ALA A 81 -6.17 2.47 -7.07
N LEU A 82 -5.10 2.43 -6.29
CA LEU A 82 -4.11 3.50 -6.23
C LEU A 82 -2.87 3.18 -7.06
N THR A 83 -2.58 1.90 -7.25
CA THR A 83 -1.40 1.46 -8.00
C THR A 83 -1.78 0.57 -9.16
N SER A 84 -0.88 0.45 -10.13
CA SER A 84 -0.93 -0.68 -11.06
C SER A 84 -0.67 -1.99 -10.29
N SER A 85 -0.98 -3.12 -10.91
CA SER A 85 -0.65 -4.43 -10.34
C SER A 85 0.85 -4.63 -10.29
N VAL A 86 1.31 -5.20 -9.17
CA VAL A 86 2.69 -5.58 -8.93
C VAL A 86 2.78 -7.10 -8.98
N ASP A 87 3.68 -7.60 -9.80
CA ASP A 87 4.01 -9.02 -9.80
C ASP A 87 4.82 -9.36 -8.54
N LEU A 88 4.19 -10.09 -7.62
CA LEU A 88 4.81 -10.44 -6.35
C LEU A 88 5.85 -11.56 -6.51
N GLU A 89 5.73 -12.37 -7.55
CA GLU A 89 6.71 -13.43 -7.85
C GLU A 89 8.01 -12.87 -8.45
N ALA A 90 7.96 -11.65 -9.00
CA ALA A 90 9.11 -10.96 -9.55
C ALA A 90 9.87 -10.07 -8.55
N LEU A 91 9.42 -10.01 -7.29
CA LEU A 91 10.11 -9.26 -6.25
C LEU A 91 11.50 -9.85 -5.98
N THR A 92 12.41 -9.00 -5.56
CA THR A 92 13.69 -9.45 -4.99
C THR A 92 13.51 -9.61 -3.47
N ALA A 93 13.82 -10.79 -2.95
CA ALA A 93 13.68 -11.07 -1.52
C ALA A 93 14.49 -10.07 -0.68
N LYS A 94 13.87 -9.56 0.38
CA LYS A 94 14.44 -8.60 1.34
C LYS A 94 14.74 -7.20 0.77
N GLU A 95 14.28 -6.92 -0.45
CA GLU A 95 14.41 -5.60 -1.06
C GLU A 95 13.03 -4.95 -1.19
N GLY A 96 13.00 -3.62 -1.07
CA GLY A 96 11.81 -2.83 -1.32
C GLY A 96 11.66 -2.52 -2.80
N THR A 97 10.52 -2.83 -3.37
CA THR A 97 10.18 -2.47 -4.74
C THR A 97 9.17 -1.33 -4.74
N ALA A 98 9.55 -0.20 -5.33
CA ALA A 98 8.65 0.93 -5.48
C ALA A 98 7.51 0.58 -6.42
N VAL A 99 6.30 0.91 -6.01
CA VAL A 99 5.09 0.70 -6.81
C VAL A 99 4.58 2.04 -7.29
N SER A 100 4.42 2.17 -8.59
CA SER A 100 3.93 3.40 -9.18
C SER A 100 2.44 3.60 -8.89
N LEU A 101 2.10 4.79 -8.40
CA LEU A 101 0.71 5.22 -8.35
C LEU A 101 0.19 5.44 -9.77
N LEU A 102 -1.08 5.16 -9.98
CA LEU A 102 -1.72 5.39 -11.28
C LEU A 102 -1.68 6.88 -11.62
N ALA A 103 -1.20 7.20 -12.82
CA ALA A 103 -1.09 8.58 -13.29
C ALA A 103 -2.47 9.25 -13.52
N SER A 104 -3.51 8.44 -13.71
CA SER A 104 -4.87 8.90 -13.94
C SER A 104 -5.63 9.30 -12.67
N LEU A 105 -5.06 9.07 -11.47
CA LEU A 105 -5.72 9.37 -10.21
C LEU A 105 -5.86 10.88 -10.03
N SER A 106 -7.08 11.30 -9.70
CA SER A 106 -7.32 12.66 -9.21
C SER A 106 -6.75 12.83 -7.79
N GLU A 107 -6.57 14.06 -7.37
CA GLU A 107 -6.15 14.38 -6.00
C GLU A 107 -7.11 13.78 -4.96
N ALA A 108 -8.41 13.86 -5.20
CA ALA A 108 -9.43 13.28 -4.32
C ALA A 108 -9.31 11.75 -4.19
N GLN A 109 -8.97 11.06 -5.27
CA GLN A 109 -8.77 9.60 -5.23
C GLN A 109 -7.53 9.18 -4.44
N ARG A 110 -6.51 10.04 -4.39
CA ARG A 110 -5.29 9.83 -3.61
C ARG A 110 -5.41 10.29 -2.16
N THR A 111 -6.50 10.94 -1.81
CA THR A 111 -6.74 11.44 -0.46
C THR A 111 -7.56 10.42 0.33
N LEU A 112 -7.09 10.13 1.54
CA LEU A 112 -7.79 9.34 2.54
C LEU A 112 -8.51 10.30 3.48
N ASP A 113 -9.82 10.23 3.54
CA ASP A 113 -10.60 10.94 4.54
C ASP A 113 -10.72 10.11 5.83
N ALA A 114 -11.22 10.72 6.89
CA ALA A 114 -11.45 10.00 8.13
C ALA A 114 -12.43 8.84 7.91
N GLY A 115 -12.03 7.65 8.29
CA GLY A 115 -12.81 6.42 8.08
C GLY A 115 -12.40 5.60 6.85
N ASP A 116 -11.69 6.21 5.89
CA ASP A 116 -11.13 5.48 4.77
C ASP A 116 -10.00 4.56 5.23
N THR A 117 -9.82 3.45 4.55
CA THR A 117 -8.76 2.49 4.86
C THR A 117 -7.91 2.19 3.63
N LEU A 118 -6.66 1.83 3.88
CA LEU A 118 -5.80 1.26 2.85
C LEU A 118 -5.91 -0.25 2.87
N GLN A 119 -5.97 -0.81 1.70
CA GLN A 119 -6.02 -2.25 1.50
C GLN A 119 -5.00 -2.66 0.43
N PHE A 120 -4.39 -3.81 0.65
CA PHE A 120 -3.59 -4.46 -0.38
C PHE A 120 -4.29 -5.75 -0.79
N VAL A 121 -4.69 -5.82 -2.04
CA VAL A 121 -5.41 -6.97 -2.59
C VAL A 121 -4.43 -7.80 -3.41
N VAL A 122 -4.25 -9.04 -3.01
CA VAL A 122 -3.42 -10.00 -3.72
C VAL A 122 -4.33 -10.98 -4.46
N THR A 123 -4.20 -11.01 -5.77
CA THR A 123 -4.95 -11.92 -6.63
C THR A 123 -4.04 -13.05 -7.08
N THR A 124 -4.52 -14.28 -6.89
CA THR A 124 -3.82 -15.50 -7.29
C THR A 124 -4.70 -16.27 -8.26
N ASP A 125 -4.14 -16.71 -9.37
CA ASP A 125 -4.86 -17.49 -10.40
C ASP A 125 -4.49 -18.97 -10.43
N SER A 126 -3.58 -19.40 -9.54
CA SER A 126 -3.21 -20.81 -9.38
C SER A 126 -2.69 -21.07 -7.97
N SER A 127 -2.54 -22.34 -7.62
CA SER A 127 -2.10 -22.74 -6.28
C SER A 127 -0.75 -22.14 -5.89
N VAL A 128 -0.67 -21.61 -4.69
CA VAL A 128 0.56 -21.07 -4.11
C VAL A 128 1.47 -22.23 -3.69
N THR A 129 2.65 -22.31 -4.28
CA THR A 129 3.66 -23.35 -3.99
C THR A 129 4.68 -22.91 -2.95
N THR A 130 4.96 -21.61 -2.91
CA THR A 130 5.82 -21.00 -1.90
C THR A 130 5.05 -19.88 -1.23
N ALA A 131 4.88 -19.96 0.08
CA ALA A 131 4.19 -18.91 0.84
C ALA A 131 5.08 -17.66 0.94
N ALA A 132 4.45 -16.50 0.82
CA ALA A 132 5.13 -15.25 1.15
C ALA A 132 5.45 -15.19 2.66
N VAL A 133 6.63 -14.72 2.99
CA VAL A 133 7.02 -14.45 4.38
C VAL A 133 7.39 -12.97 4.48
N ASP A 134 6.91 -12.32 5.52
CA ASP A 134 7.15 -10.88 5.75
C ASP A 134 6.79 -10.02 4.54
N LEU A 135 5.65 -10.29 3.93
CA LEU A 135 5.08 -9.43 2.90
C LEU A 135 4.57 -8.15 3.55
N ASN A 136 5.12 -7.03 3.16
CA ASN A 136 4.79 -5.72 3.71
C ASN A 136 4.56 -4.71 2.59
N VAL A 137 3.65 -3.79 2.85
CA VAL A 137 3.43 -2.62 2.01
C VAL A 137 3.67 -1.38 2.85
N ASN A 138 4.67 -0.61 2.52
CA ASN A 138 5.00 0.64 3.18
C ASN A 138 4.41 1.78 2.36
N VAL A 139 3.52 2.54 2.95
CA VAL A 139 2.82 3.64 2.28
C VAL A 139 3.25 4.95 2.91
N GLU A 140 3.75 5.87 2.11
CA GLU A 140 4.08 7.21 2.56
C GLU A 140 2.85 8.11 2.44
N LEU A 141 2.48 8.71 3.55
CA LEU A 141 1.32 9.58 3.68
C LEU A 141 1.75 10.98 4.09
N PHE A 142 1.10 11.98 3.52
CA PHE A 142 1.17 13.36 3.99
C PHE A 142 -0.14 13.72 4.67
N VAL A 143 -0.06 14.15 5.92
CA VAL A 143 -1.23 14.62 6.67
C VAL A 143 -1.65 15.98 6.11
N LEU A 144 -2.91 16.09 5.75
CA LEU A 144 -3.55 17.32 5.30
C LEU A 144 -4.37 17.90 6.46
N GLU A 145 -4.26 19.18 6.67
CA GLU A 145 -5.10 19.88 7.64
C GLU A 145 -6.44 20.30 7.03
#